data_a9eb48d1289cb88f75e0923e0643cf89
#
_entry.id   a9eb48d1289cb88f75e0923e0643cf89
#
_cell.length_a   1.000
_cell.length_b   1.000
_cell.length_c   1.000
_cell.angle_alpha   90.00
_cell.angle_beta   90.00
_cell.angle_gamma   90.00
#
_symmetry.space_group_name_H-M   'P 1'
#
loop_
_entity.id
_entity.type
_entity.pdbx_description
1 polymer ?
#
loop_
_entity_poly.entity_id
_entity_poly.type
_entity_poly.pdbx_seq_one_letter_code
_entity_poly.pdbx_strand_id
1 'polypeptide(L)'
;MKEIRIFLIVWLVMSAQMLWAQTRPTERGADLQTRRQQRAEQIGQRLPREQLAKRIKQLQMWKLTERLNLSEEQSMKFFPRYNRYQDDLTNAIQNLQQRLARLQELHQSDAKESDIDKEIKAVIEERKNVSDVLPRYLDEFRQVLTARQVADLILFERDFLRDITEAIERARERERNQP
;
A
#
# COMPACT_ATOMS: atom_id res chain seq x y z
N MET A 1 -6.64 17.22 1.16
CA MET A 1 -7.10 16.50 -0.05
C MET A 1 -5.97 15.88 -0.88
N LYS A 2 -4.73 16.34 -0.80
CA LYS A 2 -3.57 15.70 -1.48
C LYS A 2 -3.06 14.44 -0.77
N GLU A 3 -3.22 14.37 0.53
CA GLU A 3 -2.66 13.31 1.39
C GLU A 3 -3.37 11.95 1.24
N ILE A 4 -4.67 11.95 0.97
CA ILE A 4 -5.46 10.71 0.75
C ILE A 4 -5.08 10.03 -0.58
N ARG A 5 -4.62 10.80 -1.58
CA ARG A 5 -4.17 10.27 -2.87
C ARG A 5 -2.91 9.40 -2.76
N ILE A 6 -2.05 9.68 -1.80
CA ILE A 6 -0.76 8.98 -1.61
C ILE A 6 -0.99 7.58 -1.03
N PHE A 7 -1.90 7.41 -0.07
CA PHE A 7 -2.27 6.10 0.46
C PHE A 7 -2.88 5.17 -0.59
N LEU A 8 -3.71 5.71 -1.48
CA LEU A 8 -4.32 4.96 -2.59
C LEU A 8 -3.30 4.54 -3.65
N ILE A 9 -2.23 5.32 -3.88
CA ILE A 9 -1.24 5.04 -4.93
C ILE A 9 -0.36 3.86 -4.57
N VAL A 10 0.07 3.70 -3.32
CA VAL A 10 0.94 2.58 -2.91
C VAL A 10 0.24 1.23 -3.06
N TRP A 11 -1.06 1.19 -2.84
CA TRP A 11 -1.84 -0.03 -2.97
C TRP A 11 -2.35 -0.27 -4.42
N LEU A 12 -2.69 0.78 -5.16
CA LEU A 12 -3.11 0.69 -6.56
C LEU A 12 -1.99 0.15 -7.46
N VAL A 13 -0.74 0.42 -7.12
CA VAL A 13 0.43 -0.13 -7.81
C VAL A 13 0.55 -1.65 -7.63
N MET A 14 0.01 -2.23 -6.54
CA MET A 14 0.02 -3.69 -6.33
C MET A 14 -1.12 -4.44 -7.02
N SER A 15 -2.23 -3.79 -7.36
CA SER A 15 -3.41 -4.44 -7.95
C SER A 15 -3.52 -4.35 -9.48
N ALA A 16 -2.81 -3.44 -10.13
CA ALA A 16 -2.91 -3.19 -11.57
C ALA A 16 -2.28 -4.27 -12.49
N GLN A 17 -1.76 -5.38 -11.97
CA GLN A 17 -1.08 -6.40 -12.76
C GLN A 17 -1.94 -7.61 -13.20
N MET A 18 -3.24 -7.61 -12.98
CA MET A 18 -4.10 -8.75 -13.35
C MET A 18 -4.75 -8.68 -14.74
N LEU A 19 -4.58 -7.63 -15.53
CA LEU A 19 -5.38 -7.39 -16.75
C LEU A 19 -4.65 -7.56 -18.09
N TRP A 20 -3.42 -8.10 -18.12
CA TRP A 20 -2.66 -8.24 -19.39
C TRP A 20 -2.35 -9.69 -19.79
N ALA A 21 -3.30 -10.58 -19.78
CA ALA A 21 -3.10 -11.95 -20.21
C ALA A 21 -4.15 -12.42 -21.22
N GLN A 22 -4.28 -11.76 -22.38
CA GLN A 22 -4.93 -12.36 -23.56
C GLN A 22 -4.50 -11.71 -24.86
N THR A 23 -3.28 -12.00 -25.31
CA THR A 23 -2.96 -11.95 -26.75
C THR A 23 -2.10 -13.17 -27.07
N ARG A 24 -2.59 -14.05 -27.96
CA ARG A 24 -1.88 -15.24 -28.41
C ARG A 24 -0.70 -14.85 -29.31
N PRO A 25 0.54 -15.32 -29.04
CA PRO A 25 1.69 -15.06 -29.90
C PRO A 25 1.77 -16.10 -31.03
N THR A 26 2.15 -15.64 -32.22
CA THR A 26 2.51 -16.49 -33.35
C THR A 26 3.83 -17.22 -33.09
N GLU A 27 3.96 -18.48 -33.56
CA GLU A 27 5.02 -19.44 -33.23
C GLU A 27 6.49 -18.99 -33.43
N ARG A 28 6.77 -17.94 -34.19
CA ARG A 28 8.13 -17.40 -34.34
C ARG A 28 8.61 -16.49 -33.20
N GLY A 29 7.70 -16.04 -32.33
CA GLY A 29 8.01 -15.24 -31.14
C GLY A 29 8.32 -16.07 -29.90
N ALA A 30 7.94 -17.33 -29.88
CA ALA A 30 8.01 -18.18 -28.69
C ALA A 30 9.44 -18.46 -28.21
N ASP A 31 10.39 -18.65 -29.14
CA ASP A 31 11.77 -19.00 -28.80
C ASP A 31 12.56 -17.80 -28.22
N LEU A 32 12.28 -16.60 -28.68
CA LEU A 32 12.87 -15.37 -28.12
C LEU A 32 12.24 -14.98 -26.77
N GLN A 33 10.97 -15.27 -26.58
CA GLN A 33 10.29 -15.05 -25.30
C GLN A 33 10.77 -16.04 -24.25
N THR A 34 10.97 -17.31 -24.60
CA THR A 34 11.50 -18.34 -23.69
C THR A 34 12.92 -18.01 -23.23
N ARG A 35 13.78 -17.52 -24.12
CA ARG A 35 15.14 -17.08 -23.77
C ARG A 35 15.14 -15.78 -22.94
N ARG A 36 14.19 -14.87 -23.17
CA ARG A 36 14.02 -13.68 -22.33
C ARG A 36 13.45 -14.03 -20.95
N GLN A 37 12.52 -14.99 -20.87
CA GLN A 37 12.00 -15.50 -19.62
C GLN A 37 13.06 -16.24 -18.80
N GLN A 38 13.87 -17.12 -19.43
CA GLN A 38 14.99 -17.80 -18.78
C GLN A 38 16.09 -16.83 -18.29
N ARG A 39 16.38 -15.75 -19.04
CA ARG A 39 17.27 -14.68 -18.56
C ARG A 39 16.64 -13.84 -17.44
N ALA A 40 15.34 -13.57 -17.47
CA ALA A 40 14.62 -12.89 -16.41
C ALA A 40 14.56 -13.72 -15.11
N GLU A 41 14.47 -15.05 -15.23
CA GLU A 41 14.56 -15.98 -14.11
C GLU A 41 15.98 -16.09 -13.52
N GLN A 42 17.01 -15.92 -14.34
CA GLN A 42 18.42 -15.92 -13.88
C GLN A 42 18.87 -14.56 -13.30
N ILE A 43 18.27 -13.45 -13.70
CA ILE A 43 18.68 -12.08 -13.29
C ILE A 43 17.89 -11.55 -12.09
N GLY A 44 16.77 -12.16 -11.75
CA GLY A 44 15.92 -11.64 -10.66
C GLY A 44 15.14 -12.73 -9.97
N GLN A 45 15.70 -13.28 -8.89
CA GLN A 45 14.82 -13.79 -7.85
C GLN A 45 13.98 -12.59 -7.35
N ARG A 46 12.91 -12.27 -8.09
CA ARG A 46 11.88 -11.35 -7.57
C ARG A 46 11.40 -11.99 -6.29
N LEU A 47 11.76 -11.39 -5.18
CA LEU A 47 11.28 -11.84 -3.89
C LEU A 47 9.77 -12.03 -3.98
N PRO A 48 9.22 -13.17 -3.55
CA PRO A 48 7.79 -13.35 -3.48
C PRO A 48 7.16 -12.12 -2.81
N ARG A 49 6.01 -11.66 -3.28
CA ARG A 49 5.35 -10.44 -2.77
C ARG A 49 5.28 -10.41 -1.24
N GLU A 50 5.06 -11.57 -0.64
CA GLU A 50 5.04 -11.72 0.82
C GLU A 50 6.40 -11.42 1.48
N GLN A 51 7.50 -11.84 0.85
CA GLN A 51 8.84 -11.54 1.38
C GLN A 51 9.19 -10.07 1.25
N LEU A 52 8.77 -9.43 0.14
CA LEU A 52 8.92 -7.99 -0.04
C LEU A 52 8.11 -7.22 1.01
N ALA A 53 6.85 -7.59 1.23
CA ALA A 53 6.01 -6.99 2.26
C ALA A 53 6.60 -7.13 3.67
N LYS A 54 7.13 -8.31 4.01
CA LYS A 54 7.84 -8.54 5.28
C LYS A 54 9.07 -7.64 5.43
N ARG A 55 9.88 -7.50 4.39
CA ARG A 55 11.06 -6.61 4.40
C ARG A 55 10.68 -5.15 4.55
N ILE A 56 9.64 -4.69 3.86
CA ILE A 56 9.12 -3.33 4.01
C ILE A 56 8.65 -3.10 5.44
N LYS A 57 7.89 -4.04 6.02
CA LYS A 57 7.42 -3.95 7.43
C LYS A 57 8.61 -3.91 8.41
N GLN A 58 9.64 -4.73 8.21
CA GLN A 58 10.84 -4.72 9.05
C GLN A 58 11.60 -3.39 8.94
N LEU A 59 11.77 -2.87 7.71
CA LEU A 59 12.39 -1.57 7.48
C LEU A 59 11.60 -0.43 8.12
N GLN A 60 10.28 -0.48 8.02
CA GLN A 60 9.38 0.49 8.64
C GLN A 60 9.54 0.49 10.16
N MET A 61 9.52 -0.68 10.79
CA MET A 61 9.70 -0.80 12.25
C MET A 61 11.07 -0.29 12.70
N TRP A 62 12.14 -0.64 11.98
CA TRP A 62 13.49 -0.16 12.29
C TRP A 62 13.60 1.37 12.17
N LYS A 63 13.18 1.94 11.03
CA LYS A 63 13.20 3.39 10.81
C LYS A 63 12.31 4.13 11.81
N LEU A 64 11.17 3.55 12.19
CA LEU A 64 10.27 4.13 13.17
C LEU A 64 10.90 4.16 14.56
N THR A 65 11.56 3.08 14.98
CA THR A 65 12.31 3.03 16.26
C THR A 65 13.37 4.13 16.31
N GLU A 66 14.14 4.28 15.23
CA GLU A 66 15.18 5.30 15.11
C GLU A 66 14.59 6.70 15.12
N ARG A 67 13.55 6.96 14.33
CA ARG A 67 12.91 8.28 14.21
C ARG A 67 12.28 8.75 15.52
N LEU A 68 11.62 7.86 16.24
CA LEU A 68 10.97 8.16 17.51
C LEU A 68 11.94 8.10 18.70
N ASN A 69 13.18 7.64 18.50
CA ASN A 69 14.16 7.41 19.56
C ASN A 69 13.54 6.67 20.77
N LEU A 70 12.88 5.54 20.48
CA LEU A 70 12.18 4.76 21.49
C LEU A 70 13.15 4.07 22.42
N SER A 71 12.90 4.15 23.73
CA SER A 71 13.54 3.24 24.70
C SER A 71 13.06 1.81 24.49
N GLU A 72 13.78 0.84 25.03
CA GLU A 72 13.37 -0.56 25.00
C GLU A 72 11.99 -0.77 25.63
N GLU A 73 11.74 -0.17 26.78
CA GLU A 73 10.43 -0.22 27.45
C GLU A 73 9.31 0.40 26.61
N GLN A 74 9.55 1.54 25.98
CA GLN A 74 8.60 2.17 25.06
C GLN A 74 8.33 1.27 23.86
N SER A 75 9.37 0.68 23.28
CA SER A 75 9.26 -0.21 22.12
C SER A 75 8.38 -1.42 22.42
N MET A 76 8.58 -2.08 23.58
CA MET A 76 7.75 -3.21 23.99
C MET A 76 6.27 -2.87 24.14
N LYS A 77 5.95 -1.66 24.58
CA LYS A 77 4.56 -1.19 24.78
C LYS A 77 3.95 -0.60 23.51
N PHE A 78 4.75 0.03 22.67
CA PHE A 78 4.31 0.75 21.48
C PHE A 78 4.01 -0.20 20.31
N PHE A 79 4.92 -1.12 19.95
CA PHE A 79 4.76 -1.93 18.75
C PHE A 79 3.52 -2.83 18.73
N PRO A 80 3.05 -3.43 19.83
CA PRO A 80 1.78 -4.15 19.81
C PRO A 80 0.58 -3.28 19.44
N ARG A 81 0.57 -2.00 19.88
CA ARG A 81 -0.47 -1.02 19.54
C ARG A 81 -0.36 -0.57 18.08
N TYR A 82 0.86 -0.29 17.66
CA TYR A 82 1.17 0.12 16.30
C TYR A 82 0.82 -0.97 15.27
N ASN A 83 1.07 -2.25 15.58
CA ASN A 83 0.68 -3.34 14.72
C ASN A 83 -0.85 -3.42 14.56
N ARG A 84 -1.63 -3.28 15.65
CA ARG A 84 -3.11 -3.23 15.55
C ARG A 84 -3.58 -2.06 14.70
N TYR A 85 -3.00 -0.89 14.91
CA TYR A 85 -3.26 0.28 14.07
C TYR A 85 -3.01 -0.01 12.59
N GLN A 86 -1.88 -0.64 12.26
CA GLN A 86 -1.52 -0.98 10.87
C GLN A 86 -2.49 -2.03 10.27
N ASP A 87 -2.91 -3.00 11.06
CA ASP A 87 -3.86 -4.02 10.63
C ASP A 87 -5.24 -3.38 10.36
N ASP A 88 -5.73 -2.52 11.24
CA ASP A 88 -7.00 -1.79 11.06
C ASP A 88 -6.94 -0.84 9.87
N LEU A 89 -5.83 -0.14 9.69
CA LEU A 89 -5.61 0.73 8.53
C LEU A 89 -5.62 -0.07 7.22
N THR A 90 -4.96 -1.23 7.21
CA THR A 90 -4.95 -2.13 6.05
C THR A 90 -6.36 -2.60 5.72
N ASN A 91 -7.13 -3.04 6.71
CA ASN A 91 -8.52 -3.47 6.53
C ASN A 91 -9.41 -2.33 6.01
N ALA A 92 -9.30 -1.13 6.55
CA ALA A 92 -10.06 0.04 6.10
C ALA A 92 -9.74 0.39 4.64
N ILE A 93 -8.46 0.34 4.25
CA ILE A 93 -8.03 0.55 2.87
C ILE A 93 -8.59 -0.53 1.93
N GLN A 94 -8.56 -1.80 2.33
CA GLN A 94 -9.12 -2.90 1.55
C GLN A 94 -10.62 -2.73 1.32
N ASN A 95 -11.38 -2.35 2.36
CA ASN A 95 -12.80 -2.07 2.23
C ASN A 95 -13.07 -0.93 1.24
N LEU A 96 -12.35 0.19 1.38
CA LEU A 96 -12.48 1.30 0.44
C LEU A 96 -12.23 0.88 -1.01
N GLN A 97 -11.26 0.01 -1.24
CA GLN A 97 -10.96 -0.45 -2.59
C GLN A 97 -12.02 -1.39 -3.16
N GLN A 98 -12.59 -2.26 -2.33
CA GLN A 98 -13.73 -3.08 -2.74
C GLN A 98 -14.91 -2.21 -3.16
N ARG A 99 -15.20 -1.13 -2.40
CA ARG A 99 -16.24 -0.16 -2.77
C ARG A 99 -15.93 0.57 -4.06
N LEU A 100 -14.68 1.02 -4.25
CA LEU A 100 -14.26 1.66 -5.51
C LEU A 100 -14.37 0.73 -6.71
N ALA A 101 -13.98 -0.54 -6.57
CA ALA A 101 -14.14 -1.54 -7.61
C ALA A 101 -15.63 -1.75 -7.95
N ARG A 102 -16.49 -1.85 -6.92
CA ARG A 102 -17.94 -1.97 -7.11
C ARG A 102 -18.53 -0.75 -7.80
N LEU A 103 -18.12 0.45 -7.40
CA LEU A 103 -18.57 1.68 -8.07
C LEU A 103 -18.14 1.70 -9.54
N GLN A 104 -16.94 1.23 -9.85
CA GLN A 104 -16.46 1.12 -11.24
C GLN A 104 -17.30 0.12 -12.05
N GLU A 105 -17.66 -1.04 -11.48
CA GLU A 105 -18.53 -2.03 -12.12
C GLU A 105 -19.92 -1.42 -12.43
N LEU A 106 -20.53 -0.74 -11.46
CA LEU A 106 -21.84 -0.08 -11.63
C LEU A 106 -21.77 1.00 -12.70
N HIS A 107 -20.69 1.80 -12.72
CA HIS A 107 -20.49 2.84 -13.72
C HIS A 107 -20.33 2.30 -15.16
N GLN A 108 -19.77 1.10 -15.31
CA GLN A 108 -19.56 0.45 -16.61
C GLN A 108 -20.73 -0.40 -17.06
N SER A 109 -21.72 -0.63 -16.19
CA SER A 109 -22.93 -1.40 -16.46
C SER A 109 -24.13 -0.49 -16.64
N ASP A 110 -25.26 -1.06 -17.07
CA ASP A 110 -26.54 -0.38 -17.18
C ASP A 110 -27.25 -0.35 -15.80
N ALA A 111 -26.50 0.02 -14.75
CA ALA A 111 -26.99 0.07 -13.38
C ALA A 111 -27.94 1.26 -13.17
N LYS A 112 -28.87 1.09 -12.24
CA LYS A 112 -29.79 2.18 -11.87
C LYS A 112 -29.03 3.29 -11.15
N GLU A 113 -29.38 4.55 -11.42
CA GLU A 113 -28.83 5.73 -10.74
C GLU A 113 -28.90 5.62 -9.22
N SER A 114 -29.97 5.04 -8.68
CA SER A 114 -30.12 4.80 -7.23
C SER A 114 -29.05 3.88 -6.65
N ASP A 115 -28.57 2.89 -7.41
CA ASP A 115 -27.55 1.95 -6.97
C ASP A 115 -26.16 2.60 -7.03
N ILE A 116 -25.91 3.41 -8.06
CA ILE A 116 -24.71 4.23 -8.19
C ILE A 116 -24.63 5.24 -7.04
N ASP A 117 -25.70 5.98 -6.76
CA ASP A 117 -25.76 6.93 -5.64
C ASP A 117 -25.51 6.28 -4.27
N LYS A 118 -26.09 5.09 -4.06
CA LYS A 118 -25.84 4.30 -2.84
C LYS A 118 -24.38 3.94 -2.69
N GLU A 119 -23.72 3.49 -3.76
CA GLU A 119 -22.33 3.09 -3.72
C GLU A 119 -21.39 4.31 -3.57
N ILE A 120 -21.72 5.47 -4.16
CA ILE A 120 -21.02 6.74 -3.92
C ILE A 120 -20.99 7.08 -2.42
N LYS A 121 -22.13 6.99 -1.74
CA LYS A 121 -22.22 7.24 -0.30
C LYS A 121 -21.38 6.25 0.50
N ALA A 122 -21.38 4.97 0.11
CA ALA A 122 -20.57 3.95 0.74
C ALA A 122 -19.05 4.21 0.56
N VAL A 123 -18.62 4.66 -0.63
CA VAL A 123 -17.23 5.07 -0.88
C VAL A 123 -16.83 6.26 -0.01
N ILE A 124 -17.70 7.26 0.15
CA ILE A 124 -17.43 8.42 1.00
C ILE A 124 -17.27 8.00 2.46
N GLU A 125 -18.14 7.11 2.95
CA GLU A 125 -18.05 6.59 4.32
C GLU A 125 -16.77 5.80 4.55
N GLU A 126 -16.38 4.90 3.63
CA GLU A 126 -15.12 4.15 3.77
C GLU A 126 -13.89 5.08 3.69
N ARG A 127 -13.93 6.16 2.91
CA ARG A 127 -12.86 7.17 2.95
C ARG A 127 -12.73 7.83 4.32
N LYS A 128 -13.88 8.12 4.95
CA LYS A 128 -13.90 8.65 6.31
C LYS A 128 -13.33 7.62 7.29
N ASN A 129 -13.75 6.36 7.19
CA ASN A 129 -13.22 5.27 8.02
C ASN A 129 -11.69 5.18 7.94
N VAL A 130 -11.10 5.26 6.74
CA VAL A 130 -9.63 5.29 6.57
C VAL A 130 -9.01 6.48 7.30
N SER A 131 -9.60 7.68 7.18
CA SER A 131 -9.07 8.89 7.83
C SER A 131 -9.21 8.87 9.36
N ASP A 132 -10.17 8.10 9.88
CA ASP A 132 -10.47 8.02 11.31
C ASP A 132 -9.66 6.94 12.03
N VAL A 133 -8.89 6.08 11.31
CA VAL A 133 -8.10 5.02 11.97
C VAL A 133 -7.06 5.62 12.90
N LEU A 134 -6.20 6.52 12.41
CA LEU A 134 -5.16 7.13 13.24
C LEU A 134 -5.70 7.88 14.46
N PRO A 135 -6.72 8.75 14.34
CA PRO A 135 -7.35 9.39 15.50
C PRO A 135 -7.79 8.42 16.60
N ARG A 136 -8.33 7.26 16.25
CA ARG A 136 -8.75 6.25 17.24
C ARG A 136 -7.61 5.68 18.07
N TYR A 137 -6.40 5.62 17.52
CA TYR A 137 -5.22 5.10 18.21
C TYR A 137 -4.39 6.16 18.93
N LEU A 138 -4.68 7.46 18.72
CA LEU A 138 -3.86 8.54 19.30
C LEU A 138 -3.80 8.49 20.83
N ASP A 139 -4.89 8.15 21.51
CA ASP A 139 -4.91 8.08 22.96
C ASP A 139 -4.10 6.90 23.48
N GLU A 140 -4.13 5.75 22.79
CA GLU A 140 -3.29 4.60 23.12
C GLU A 140 -1.79 4.91 22.89
N PHE A 141 -1.46 5.64 21.83
CA PHE A 141 -0.08 6.06 21.57
C PHE A 141 0.42 7.04 22.62
N ARG A 142 -0.41 7.99 23.03
CA ARG A 142 -0.08 8.99 24.08
C ARG A 142 0.17 8.37 25.46
N GLN A 143 -0.31 7.16 25.74
CA GLN A 143 0.03 6.44 26.96
C GLN A 143 1.49 5.99 27.02
N VAL A 144 2.17 5.91 25.88
CA VAL A 144 3.52 5.37 25.74
C VAL A 144 4.50 6.40 25.18
N LEU A 145 4.00 7.27 24.28
CA LEU A 145 4.80 8.26 23.55
C LEU A 145 4.57 9.66 24.12
N THR A 146 5.63 10.45 24.10
CA THR A 146 5.52 11.90 24.35
C THR A 146 4.80 12.59 23.18
N ALA A 147 4.29 13.80 23.38
CA ALA A 147 3.66 14.58 22.30
C ALA A 147 4.60 14.79 21.11
N ARG A 148 5.91 14.95 21.35
CA ARG A 148 6.92 15.09 20.29
C ARG A 148 7.04 13.78 19.48
N GLN A 149 7.12 12.63 20.15
CA GLN A 149 7.18 11.33 19.49
C GLN A 149 5.90 11.04 18.69
N VAL A 150 4.73 11.46 19.17
CA VAL A 150 3.47 11.34 18.40
C VAL A 150 3.51 12.23 17.15
N ALA A 151 4.04 13.44 17.23
CA ALA A 151 4.23 14.29 16.07
C ALA A 151 5.21 13.66 15.07
N ASP A 152 6.33 13.11 15.56
CA ASP A 152 7.30 12.40 14.73
C ASP A 152 6.68 11.15 14.08
N LEU A 153 5.80 10.42 14.76
CA LEU A 153 5.03 9.30 14.18
C LEU A 153 4.17 9.75 13.00
N ILE A 154 3.39 10.82 13.17
CA ILE A 154 2.51 11.36 12.12
C ILE A 154 3.33 11.81 10.90
N LEU A 155 4.44 12.49 11.14
CA LEU A 155 5.34 12.93 10.08
C LEU A 155 6.04 11.74 9.39
N PHE A 156 6.45 10.72 10.16
CA PHE A 156 7.05 9.50 9.65
C PHE A 156 6.09 8.75 8.71
N GLU A 157 4.83 8.55 9.10
CA GLU A 157 3.83 7.86 8.27
C GLU A 157 3.69 8.52 6.89
N ARG A 158 3.65 9.84 6.86
CA ARG A 158 3.60 10.62 5.61
C ARG A 158 4.86 10.43 4.76
N ASP A 159 6.03 10.58 5.39
CA ASP A 159 7.32 10.57 4.68
C ASP A 159 7.69 9.16 4.20
N PHE A 160 7.44 8.15 5.02
CA PHE A 160 7.74 6.75 4.69
C PHE A 160 6.99 6.27 3.44
N LEU A 161 5.72 6.64 3.30
CA LEU A 161 4.92 6.29 2.12
C LEU A 161 5.47 6.94 0.85
N ARG A 162 5.87 8.20 0.93
CA ARG A 162 6.51 8.90 -0.19
C ARG A 162 7.81 8.21 -0.59
N ASP A 163 8.68 7.93 0.38
CA ASP A 163 10.00 7.33 0.15
C ASP A 163 9.89 5.94 -0.52
N ILE A 164 8.94 5.11 -0.07
CA ILE A 164 8.69 3.79 -0.66
C ILE A 164 8.16 3.93 -2.08
N THR A 165 7.22 4.84 -2.34
CA THR A 165 6.67 5.07 -3.69
C THR A 165 7.78 5.49 -4.65
N GLU A 166 8.59 6.47 -4.27
CA GLU A 166 9.72 6.92 -5.08
C GLU A 166 10.76 5.82 -5.31
N ALA A 167 11.02 4.97 -4.30
CA ALA A 167 11.94 3.84 -4.45
C ALA A 167 11.43 2.82 -5.47
N ILE A 168 10.12 2.52 -5.45
CA ILE A 168 9.48 1.61 -6.40
C ILE A 168 9.51 2.20 -7.82
N GLU A 169 9.20 3.48 -7.97
CA GLU A 169 9.23 4.15 -9.28
C GLU A 169 10.65 4.14 -9.87
N ARG A 170 11.66 4.49 -9.08
CA ARG A 170 13.08 4.42 -9.50
C ARG A 170 13.53 3.00 -9.87
N ALA A 171 13.05 1.99 -9.17
CA ALA A 171 13.36 0.60 -9.51
C ALA A 171 12.74 0.21 -10.87
N ARG A 172 11.48 0.61 -11.14
CA ARG A 172 10.80 0.37 -12.43
C ARG A 172 11.46 1.10 -13.59
N GLU A 173 11.90 2.33 -13.38
CA GLU A 173 12.62 3.09 -14.41
C GLU A 173 13.96 2.43 -14.78
N ARG A 174 14.68 1.91 -13.79
CA ARG A 174 15.93 1.14 -14.03
C ARG A 174 15.66 -0.13 -14.82
N GLU A 175 14.60 -0.88 -14.48
CA GLU A 175 14.22 -2.09 -15.24
C GLU A 175 13.83 -1.76 -16.69
N ARG A 176 13.16 -0.63 -16.94
CA ARG A 176 12.74 -0.19 -18.28
C ARG A 176 13.91 0.30 -19.13
N ASN A 177 14.91 0.91 -18.50
CA ASN A 177 16.09 1.49 -19.17
C ASN A 177 17.28 0.51 -19.28
N GLN A 178 17.13 -0.76 -18.83
CA GLN A 178 18.12 -1.78 -19.11
C GLN A 178 17.91 -2.35 -20.51
N PRO A 179 18.95 -2.29 -21.39
CA PRO A 179 18.89 -2.72 -22.79
C PRO A 179 18.65 -4.24 -22.93
#